data_d5c1c9d86eca2ce53ec4b6d028132df6
#
_entry.id   d5c1c9d86eca2ce53ec4b6d028132df6
#
_cell.length_a   1.000
_cell.length_b   1.000
_cell.length_c   1.000
_cell.angle_alpha   90.00
_cell.angle_beta   90.00
_cell.angle_gamma   90.00
#
_symmetry.space_group_name_H-M   'P 1'
#
loop_
_entity.id
_entity.type
_entity.pdbx_description
1 polymer ?
#
loop_
_entity_poly.entity_id
_entity_poly.type
_entity_poly.pdbx_seq_one_letter_code
_entity_poly.pdbx_strand_id
1 'polypeptide(L)'
;DAVLGGARRDEERARAKERIFSVRDSFGGWDPRRQRPELWNIYNGGKLPEENIRVFPISNWTEVDVWQYIAARGLELPSIYFAHQREVVERDGMWLTPGPWGAGSRAADQTNGHEATATPDTPEVTATSATPVTRTVRYRTVGDMSCTGAVLSEAKTIDEVLAEIAASPLTERGATRADDRISESAMEDRKKE
;
A
#
# COMPACT_ATOMS: atom_id res chain seq x y z
N ASP A 1 5.68 -22.11 -7.85
CA ASP A 1 7.06 -22.22 -7.40
C ASP A 1 7.62 -20.88 -6.91
N ALA A 2 7.55 -19.82 -7.70
CA ALA A 2 7.96 -18.48 -7.31
C ALA A 2 6.96 -17.42 -7.82
N VAL A 3 6.71 -16.39 -6.98
CA VAL A 3 5.87 -15.24 -7.31
C VAL A 3 6.72 -13.98 -7.18
N LEU A 4 6.79 -13.18 -8.23
CA LEU A 4 7.49 -11.90 -8.23
C LEU A 4 6.57 -10.79 -7.72
N GLY A 5 7.10 -9.88 -6.91
CA GLY A 5 6.39 -8.73 -6.40
C GLY A 5 7.27 -7.49 -6.29
N GLY A 6 6.67 -6.32 -6.35
CA GLY A 6 7.36 -5.03 -6.25
C GLY A 6 7.46 -4.48 -4.83
N ALA A 7 7.18 -5.28 -3.79
CA ALA A 7 7.23 -4.78 -2.42
C ALA A 7 8.65 -4.36 -2.00
N ARG A 8 8.73 -3.25 -1.26
CA ARG A 8 9.96 -2.65 -0.74
C ARG A 8 9.87 -2.51 0.78
N ARG A 9 11.00 -2.62 1.47
CA ARG A 9 11.07 -2.42 2.93
C ARG A 9 10.75 -0.98 3.34
N ASP A 10 10.98 -0.04 2.43
CA ASP A 10 10.77 1.39 2.62
C ASP A 10 9.29 1.79 2.65
N GLU A 11 8.40 0.98 2.08
CA GLU A 11 6.97 1.32 1.96
C GLU A 11 6.29 1.50 3.32
N GLU A 12 6.56 0.57 4.24
CA GLU A 12 5.96 0.55 5.57
C GLU A 12 6.74 -0.34 6.54
N ARG A 13 6.52 -0.14 7.84
CA ARG A 13 7.19 -0.91 8.89
C ARG A 13 6.93 -2.41 8.81
N ALA A 14 5.71 -2.83 8.46
CA ALA A 14 5.37 -4.24 8.32
C ALA A 14 6.12 -4.93 7.17
N ARG A 15 6.52 -4.16 6.13
CA ARG A 15 7.32 -4.65 5.01
C ARG A 15 8.82 -4.71 5.32
N ALA A 16 9.30 -4.03 6.35
CA ALA A 16 10.72 -4.00 6.71
C ALA A 16 11.30 -5.39 7.03
N LYS A 17 10.46 -6.35 7.42
CA LYS A 17 10.85 -7.75 7.68
C LYS A 17 11.02 -8.60 6.41
N GLU A 18 10.46 -8.20 5.27
CA GLU A 18 10.54 -8.97 4.02
C GLU A 18 11.95 -8.96 3.46
N ARG A 19 12.33 -10.10 2.87
CA ARG A 19 13.61 -10.31 2.20
C ARG A 19 13.41 -10.26 0.69
N ILE A 20 14.50 -10.24 -0.07
CA ILE A 20 14.41 -10.41 -1.53
C ILE A 20 13.79 -11.77 -1.83
N PHE A 21 14.25 -12.84 -1.16
CA PHE A 21 13.64 -14.16 -1.22
C PHE A 21 12.90 -14.45 0.08
N SER A 22 11.58 -14.42 0.04
CA SER A 22 10.71 -14.69 1.18
C SER A 22 10.10 -16.09 1.05
N VAL A 23 10.57 -17.01 1.89
CA VAL A 23 10.11 -18.41 1.90
C VAL A 23 8.74 -18.50 2.56
N ARG A 24 7.83 -19.23 1.91
CA ARG A 24 6.47 -19.50 2.37
C ARG A 24 6.27 -21.01 2.47
N ASP A 25 5.56 -21.45 3.50
CA ASP A 25 5.15 -22.85 3.64
C ASP A 25 4.06 -23.25 2.63
N SER A 26 3.59 -24.49 2.70
CA SER A 26 2.54 -25.04 1.85
C SER A 26 1.21 -24.28 1.93
N PHE A 27 0.96 -23.56 3.02
CA PHE A 27 -0.24 -22.74 3.23
C PHE A 27 -0.02 -21.25 2.90
N GLY A 28 1.18 -20.88 2.42
CA GLY A 28 1.55 -19.49 2.16
C GLY A 28 1.96 -18.71 3.41
N GLY A 29 2.07 -19.38 4.55
CA GLY A 29 2.49 -18.80 5.83
C GLY A 29 3.95 -18.33 5.80
N TRP A 30 4.24 -17.24 6.53
CA TRP A 30 5.57 -16.69 6.71
C TRP A 30 6.06 -16.93 8.15
N ASP A 31 7.19 -17.63 8.31
CA ASP A 31 7.84 -17.84 9.61
C ASP A 31 9.24 -17.18 9.56
N PRO A 32 9.54 -16.23 10.47
CA PRO A 32 10.86 -15.58 10.51
C PRO A 32 12.02 -16.55 10.73
N ARG A 33 11.80 -17.66 11.44
CA ARG A 33 12.82 -18.68 11.74
C ARG A 33 13.20 -19.51 10.52
N ARG A 34 12.34 -19.54 9.49
CA ARG A 34 12.54 -20.29 8.25
C ARG A 34 13.11 -19.43 7.12
N GLN A 35 13.26 -18.13 7.35
CA GLN A 35 13.85 -17.24 6.35
C GLN A 35 15.37 -17.43 6.29
N ARG A 36 15.89 -17.33 5.08
CA ARG A 36 17.32 -17.48 4.83
C ARG A 36 18.03 -16.13 4.95
N PRO A 37 19.25 -16.06 5.54
CA PRO A 37 20.04 -14.84 5.55
C PRO A 37 20.42 -14.41 4.13
N GLU A 38 20.39 -13.10 3.86
CA GLU A 38 20.80 -12.48 2.60
C GLU A 38 21.97 -11.51 2.87
N LEU A 39 23.09 -12.07 3.38
CA LEU A 39 24.29 -11.31 3.68
C LEU A 39 25.09 -11.07 2.40
N TRP A 40 25.62 -9.86 2.25
CA TRP A 40 26.50 -9.47 1.12
C TRP A 40 25.93 -9.80 -0.26
N ASN A 41 24.63 -9.65 -0.46
CA ASN A 41 23.93 -9.99 -1.70
C ASN A 41 24.02 -11.48 -2.11
N ILE A 42 24.23 -12.37 -1.16
CA ILE A 42 24.14 -13.82 -1.38
C ILE A 42 22.68 -14.22 -1.24
N TYR A 43 22.10 -14.65 -2.35
CA TYR A 43 20.71 -15.06 -2.40
C TYR A 43 20.59 -16.59 -2.50
N ASN A 44 19.64 -17.15 -1.76
CA ASN A 44 19.37 -18.57 -1.79
C ASN A 44 17.90 -18.83 -2.14
N GLY A 45 17.65 -19.19 -3.39
CA GLY A 45 16.32 -19.56 -3.91
C GLY A 45 15.95 -21.04 -3.72
N GLY A 46 16.75 -21.81 -2.98
CA GLY A 46 16.42 -23.21 -2.70
C GLY A 46 15.12 -23.34 -1.90
N LYS A 47 14.24 -24.27 -2.29
CA LYS A 47 12.97 -24.53 -1.62
C LYS A 47 12.72 -26.05 -1.49
N LEU A 48 11.90 -26.43 -0.52
CA LEU A 48 11.31 -27.77 -0.45
C LEU A 48 10.15 -27.92 -1.45
N PRO A 49 9.77 -29.14 -1.84
CA PRO A 49 8.70 -29.36 -2.83
C PRO A 49 7.39 -28.65 -2.50
N GLU A 50 7.04 -28.53 -1.22
CA GLU A 50 5.79 -27.96 -0.73
C GLU A 50 5.90 -26.45 -0.43
N GLU A 51 7.09 -25.88 -0.44
CA GLU A 51 7.33 -24.46 -0.21
C GLU A 51 7.14 -23.67 -1.52
N ASN A 52 6.82 -22.38 -1.37
CA ASN A 52 6.92 -21.40 -2.45
C ASN A 52 7.76 -20.21 -2.01
N ILE A 53 8.25 -19.45 -2.97
CA ILE A 53 9.08 -18.28 -2.71
C ILE A 53 8.39 -17.05 -3.29
N ARG A 54 8.26 -16.02 -2.48
CA ARG A 54 7.96 -14.66 -2.98
C ARG A 54 9.27 -13.94 -3.18
N VAL A 55 9.48 -13.41 -4.38
CA VAL A 55 10.70 -12.72 -4.76
C VAL A 55 10.39 -11.24 -4.92
N PHE A 56 11.10 -10.40 -4.17
CA PHE A 56 10.97 -8.95 -4.19
C PHE A 56 12.30 -8.32 -4.66
N PRO A 57 12.53 -8.23 -5.97
CA PRO A 57 13.84 -7.82 -6.51
C PRO A 57 14.28 -6.43 -6.06
N ILE A 58 13.33 -5.54 -5.79
CA ILE A 58 13.56 -4.16 -5.36
C ILE A 58 13.35 -3.96 -3.84
N SER A 59 13.36 -5.04 -3.06
CA SER A 59 13.08 -4.98 -1.61
C SER A 59 13.95 -3.96 -0.86
N ASN A 60 15.19 -3.77 -1.29
CA ASN A 60 16.14 -2.84 -0.66
C ASN A 60 16.07 -1.41 -1.20
N TRP A 61 15.25 -1.14 -2.21
CA TRP A 61 15.14 0.17 -2.82
C TRP A 61 14.23 1.08 -2.01
N THR A 62 14.59 2.36 -1.96
CA THR A 62 13.72 3.43 -1.48
C THR A 62 12.75 3.87 -2.58
N GLU A 63 11.73 4.65 -2.22
CA GLU A 63 10.85 5.26 -3.22
C GLU A 63 11.66 6.18 -4.17
N VAL A 64 12.63 6.91 -3.65
CA VAL A 64 13.54 7.75 -4.44
C VAL A 64 14.33 6.93 -5.46
N ASP A 65 14.87 5.77 -5.06
CA ASP A 65 15.62 4.88 -5.97
C ASP A 65 14.74 4.42 -7.15
N VAL A 66 13.48 4.09 -6.89
CA VAL A 66 12.53 3.70 -7.95
C VAL A 66 12.32 4.84 -8.94
N TRP A 67 12.06 6.05 -8.45
CA TRP A 67 11.84 7.20 -9.32
C TRP A 67 13.09 7.63 -10.08
N GLN A 68 14.27 7.54 -9.46
CA GLN A 68 15.55 7.77 -10.14
C GLN A 68 15.79 6.73 -11.26
N TYR A 69 15.46 5.47 -11.00
CA TYR A 69 15.55 4.44 -12.02
C TYR A 69 14.61 4.69 -13.20
N ILE A 70 13.36 5.09 -12.92
CA ILE A 70 12.37 5.46 -13.93
C ILE A 70 12.92 6.61 -14.80
N ALA A 71 13.45 7.66 -14.17
CA ALA A 71 14.06 8.79 -14.86
C ALA A 71 15.24 8.37 -15.73
N ALA A 72 16.18 7.60 -15.16
CA ALA A 72 17.39 7.16 -15.84
C ALA A 72 17.12 6.24 -17.04
N ARG A 73 16.01 5.49 -16.99
CA ARG A 73 15.60 4.56 -18.04
C ARG A 73 14.58 5.14 -19.01
N GLY A 74 14.07 6.34 -18.78
CA GLY A 74 13.04 6.97 -19.59
C GLY A 74 11.75 6.15 -19.65
N LEU A 75 11.35 5.52 -18.52
CA LEU A 75 10.17 4.68 -18.49
C LEU A 75 8.92 5.56 -18.50
N GLU A 76 7.96 5.19 -19.34
CA GLU A 76 6.65 5.84 -19.37
C GLU A 76 5.80 5.39 -18.19
N LEU A 77 5.15 6.35 -17.55
CA LEU A 77 4.24 6.10 -16.44
C LEU A 77 2.82 6.55 -16.79
N PRO A 78 1.79 5.87 -16.23
CA PRO A 78 0.42 6.37 -16.29
C PRO A 78 0.29 7.76 -15.69
N SER A 79 -0.56 8.60 -16.31
CA SER A 79 -0.76 10.00 -15.90
C SER A 79 -1.23 10.17 -14.45
N ILE A 80 -1.81 9.12 -13.85
CA ILE A 80 -2.29 9.12 -12.46
C ILE A 80 -1.17 9.35 -11.42
N TYR A 81 0.08 9.07 -11.78
CA TYR A 81 1.24 9.33 -10.92
C TYR A 81 1.68 10.80 -10.91
N PHE A 82 1.15 11.61 -11.82
CA PHE A 82 1.43 13.04 -11.93
C PHE A 82 0.22 13.87 -11.51
N ALA A 83 0.46 15.14 -11.19
CA ALA A 83 -0.57 16.06 -10.76
C ALA A 83 -1.68 16.24 -11.81
N HIS A 84 -2.90 15.98 -11.41
CA HIS A 84 -4.12 16.15 -12.24
C HIS A 84 -5.29 16.61 -11.37
N GLN A 85 -6.27 17.23 -11.97
CA GLN A 85 -7.51 17.59 -11.28
C GLN A 85 -8.40 16.37 -11.14
N ARG A 86 -8.91 16.15 -9.92
CA ARG A 86 -9.81 15.04 -9.61
C ARG A 86 -10.80 15.42 -8.52
N GLU A 87 -12.03 14.92 -8.64
CA GLU A 87 -12.96 14.93 -7.52
C GLU A 87 -12.50 13.94 -6.45
N VAL A 88 -12.38 14.43 -5.23
CA VAL A 88 -11.95 13.65 -4.07
C VAL A 88 -12.78 14.04 -2.85
N VAL A 89 -12.85 13.14 -1.88
CA VAL A 89 -13.41 13.40 -0.55
C VAL A 89 -12.30 13.22 0.49
N GLU A 90 -12.29 14.11 1.47
CA GLU A 90 -11.36 13.98 2.59
C GLU A 90 -11.96 13.03 3.65
N ARG A 91 -11.19 12.03 4.01
CA ARG A 91 -11.52 11.12 5.10
C ARG A 91 -10.26 10.72 5.85
N ASP A 92 -10.27 10.89 7.16
CA ASP A 92 -9.14 10.55 8.04
C ASP A 92 -7.80 11.17 7.59
N GLY A 93 -7.85 12.38 7.03
CA GLY A 93 -6.69 13.10 6.51
C GLY A 93 -6.15 12.57 5.19
N MET A 94 -6.98 11.85 4.43
CA MET A 94 -6.64 11.34 3.10
C MET A 94 -7.66 11.76 2.06
N TRP A 95 -7.20 11.90 0.83
CA TRP A 95 -8.03 12.22 -0.33
C TRP A 95 -8.41 10.95 -1.08
N LEU A 96 -9.65 10.50 -0.92
CA LEU A 96 -10.17 9.28 -1.52
C LEU A 96 -11.07 9.60 -2.72
N THR A 97 -11.16 8.66 -3.66
CA THR A 97 -12.12 8.77 -4.78
C THR A 97 -13.55 8.67 -4.25
N PRO A 98 -14.46 9.58 -4.62
CA PRO A 98 -15.87 9.50 -4.26
C PRO A 98 -16.55 8.34 -4.99
N GLY A 99 -17.66 7.84 -4.45
CA GLY A 99 -18.53 6.85 -5.11
C GLY A 99 -18.62 5.51 -4.38
N PRO A 100 -19.36 4.55 -4.95
CA PRO A 100 -19.65 3.27 -4.29
C PRO A 100 -18.41 2.39 -4.03
N TRP A 101 -17.31 2.65 -4.75
CA TRP A 101 -16.03 1.95 -4.60
C TRP A 101 -15.01 2.74 -3.76
N GLY A 102 -15.34 3.98 -3.37
CA GLY A 102 -14.48 4.89 -2.60
C GLY A 102 -14.96 5.10 -1.17
N ALA A 103 -14.66 6.28 -0.62
CA ALA A 103 -15.06 6.67 0.72
C ALA A 103 -16.57 6.61 0.93
N GLY A 104 -17.10 5.55 1.42
CA GLY A 104 -18.53 5.33 1.68
C GLY A 104 -18.99 3.89 1.46
N SER A 105 -18.22 3.05 0.74
CA SER A 105 -18.66 1.69 0.40
C SER A 105 -18.47 0.68 1.54
N ARG A 106 -17.66 0.97 2.53
CA ARG A 106 -17.44 0.04 3.66
C ARG A 106 -18.66 -0.21 4.54
N ALA A 107 -19.70 0.63 4.46
CA ALA A 107 -20.94 0.39 5.20
C ALA A 107 -21.88 -0.62 4.52
N ALA A 108 -21.68 -0.93 3.23
CA ALA A 108 -22.59 -1.79 2.47
C ALA A 108 -22.12 -3.24 2.31
N ASP A 109 -20.84 -3.54 2.53
CA ASP A 109 -20.27 -4.86 2.25
C ASP A 109 -20.20 -5.82 3.47
N GLN A 110 -20.65 -5.34 4.65
CA GLN A 110 -20.75 -6.21 5.84
C GLN A 110 -22.10 -6.93 6.00
N THR A 111 -22.98 -6.91 5.00
CA THR A 111 -24.26 -7.61 5.04
C THR A 111 -24.28 -8.91 4.25
N ASN A 112 -23.17 -9.63 4.13
CA ASN A 112 -23.20 -11.02 3.68
C ASN A 112 -23.26 -11.97 4.87
N GLY A 113 -24.49 -12.17 5.37
CA GLY A 113 -24.96 -13.48 5.82
C GLY A 113 -24.56 -13.96 7.22
N HIS A 114 -24.42 -13.06 8.25
CA HIS A 114 -24.61 -13.52 9.63
C HIS A 114 -25.44 -12.48 10.39
N GLU A 115 -26.58 -12.90 10.91
CA GLU A 115 -27.38 -12.16 11.87
C GLU A 115 -26.55 -11.93 13.15
N ALA A 116 -25.89 -10.79 13.22
CA ALA A 116 -25.21 -10.36 14.44
C ALA A 116 -26.25 -9.69 15.34
N THR A 117 -26.56 -10.34 16.45
CA THR A 117 -27.28 -9.77 17.60
C THR A 117 -26.58 -8.47 18.02
N ALA A 118 -27.26 -7.36 17.82
CA ALA A 118 -26.80 -6.04 18.21
C ALA A 118 -26.60 -5.96 19.74
N THR A 119 -25.39 -5.74 20.19
CA THR A 119 -25.10 -5.25 21.54
C THR A 119 -25.14 -3.73 21.57
N PRO A 120 -25.69 -3.09 22.61
CA PRO A 120 -26.01 -1.64 22.63
C PRO A 120 -24.83 -0.69 22.79
N ASP A 121 -23.59 -1.12 22.65
CA ASP A 121 -22.40 -0.32 22.99
C ASP A 121 -21.37 -0.19 21.85
N THR A 122 -21.84 -0.25 20.59
CA THR A 122 -20.96 0.06 19.46
C THR A 122 -21.06 1.55 19.18
N PRO A 123 -19.94 2.32 19.23
CA PRO A 123 -19.98 3.75 18.90
C PRO A 123 -20.44 3.89 17.45
N GLU A 124 -21.53 4.63 17.26
CA GLU A 124 -22.08 5.00 15.96
C GLU A 124 -20.98 5.71 15.16
N VAL A 125 -20.41 4.98 14.20
CA VAL A 125 -19.47 5.55 13.23
C VAL A 125 -20.30 6.50 12.37
N THR A 126 -20.33 7.75 12.76
CA THR A 126 -20.95 8.85 11.98
C THR A 126 -20.35 8.81 10.59
N ALA A 127 -21.15 8.38 9.64
CA ALA A 127 -20.87 8.53 8.21
C ALA A 127 -20.78 10.03 7.92
N THR A 128 -19.57 10.58 8.02
CA THR A 128 -19.32 11.97 7.61
C THR A 128 -19.51 11.99 6.11
N SER A 129 -20.64 12.53 5.65
CA SER A 129 -20.90 12.78 4.23
C SER A 129 -20.00 13.94 3.79
N ALA A 130 -18.70 13.61 3.57
CA ALA A 130 -17.79 14.60 3.04
C ALA A 130 -18.21 14.93 1.60
N THR A 131 -18.51 16.19 1.37
CA THR A 131 -18.87 16.69 0.04
C THR A 131 -17.66 16.53 -0.89
N PRO A 132 -17.82 15.93 -2.09
CA PRO A 132 -16.74 15.86 -3.06
C PRO A 132 -16.25 17.25 -3.44
N VAL A 133 -14.93 17.40 -3.52
CA VAL A 133 -14.26 18.64 -3.93
C VAL A 133 -13.25 18.34 -5.01
N THR A 134 -13.11 19.23 -6.00
CA THR A 134 -12.07 19.12 -7.02
C THR A 134 -10.74 19.61 -6.44
N ARG A 135 -9.70 18.79 -6.49
CA ARG A 135 -8.35 19.12 -6.05
C ARG A 135 -7.33 18.70 -7.10
N THR A 136 -6.16 19.35 -7.08
CA THR A 136 -4.99 18.90 -7.83
C THR A 136 -4.26 17.86 -6.97
N VAL A 137 -4.24 16.63 -7.45
CA VAL A 137 -3.74 15.48 -6.71
C VAL A 137 -2.90 14.56 -7.61
N ARG A 138 -2.06 13.75 -7.01
CA ARG A 138 -1.44 12.59 -7.65
C ARG A 138 -1.53 11.36 -6.76
N TYR A 139 -1.28 10.20 -7.32
CA TYR A 139 -1.15 8.97 -6.55
C TYR A 139 0.32 8.59 -6.42
N ARG A 140 0.79 8.31 -5.22
CA ARG A 140 2.15 7.78 -4.98
C ARG A 140 2.19 6.28 -5.27
N THR A 141 1.10 5.58 -4.97
CA THR A 141 0.90 4.17 -5.29
C THR A 141 -0.49 3.97 -5.88
N VAL A 142 -0.65 2.99 -6.75
CA VAL A 142 -1.94 2.61 -7.33
C VAL A 142 -2.31 1.24 -6.77
N GLY A 143 -3.41 1.19 -6.04
CA GLY A 143 -3.94 0.01 -5.40
C GLY A 143 -5.46 -0.04 -5.51
N ASP A 144 -6.10 -0.61 -4.51
CA ASP A 144 -7.55 -0.65 -4.42
C ASP A 144 -8.15 0.76 -4.22
N MET A 145 -9.14 1.12 -5.02
CA MET A 145 -9.77 2.45 -4.99
C MET A 145 -10.45 2.76 -3.65
N SER A 146 -10.85 1.75 -2.89
CA SER A 146 -11.55 1.91 -1.63
C SER A 146 -10.63 2.37 -0.49
N CYS A 147 -9.34 2.08 -0.57
CA CYS A 147 -8.38 2.33 0.50
C CYS A 147 -7.11 3.08 0.06
N THR A 148 -6.95 3.34 -1.25
CA THR A 148 -5.80 4.09 -1.76
C THR A 148 -6.13 5.57 -1.87
N GLY A 149 -5.45 6.40 -1.06
CA GLY A 149 -5.58 7.84 -1.06
C GLY A 149 -4.62 8.52 -2.04
N ALA A 150 -5.08 9.63 -2.59
CA ALA A 150 -4.26 10.57 -3.31
C ALA A 150 -3.55 11.53 -2.35
N VAL A 151 -2.48 12.15 -2.80
CA VAL A 151 -1.80 13.25 -2.12
C VAL A 151 -2.00 14.55 -2.90
N LEU A 152 -2.13 15.68 -2.20
CA LEU A 152 -2.12 17.00 -2.84
C LEU A 152 -0.75 17.22 -3.46
N SER A 153 -0.69 17.58 -4.72
CA SER A 153 0.57 17.74 -5.45
C SER A 153 0.36 18.55 -6.72
N GLU A 154 1.34 19.37 -7.05
CA GLU A 154 1.43 20.10 -8.32
C GLU A 154 2.51 19.49 -9.26
N ALA A 155 3.16 18.40 -8.85
CA ALA A 155 4.24 17.77 -9.60
C ALA A 155 3.74 17.11 -10.88
N LYS A 156 4.14 17.60 -12.05
CA LYS A 156 3.75 17.15 -13.39
C LYS A 156 4.86 16.41 -14.13
N THR A 157 6.09 16.49 -13.62
CA THR A 157 7.27 15.88 -14.21
C THR A 157 7.94 14.94 -13.20
N ILE A 158 8.76 14.01 -13.69
CA ILE A 158 9.51 13.09 -12.84
C ILE A 158 10.43 13.86 -11.87
N ASP A 159 11.07 14.91 -12.32
CA ASP A 159 11.98 15.71 -11.49
C ASP A 159 11.24 16.42 -10.36
N GLU A 160 10.05 16.95 -10.64
CA GLU A 160 9.20 17.57 -9.63
C GLU A 160 8.70 16.54 -8.60
N VAL A 161 8.33 15.34 -9.05
CA VAL A 161 7.95 14.23 -8.17
C VAL A 161 9.12 13.82 -7.28
N LEU A 162 10.33 13.69 -7.83
CA LEU A 162 11.54 13.38 -7.08
C LEU A 162 11.82 14.42 -5.99
N ALA A 163 11.70 15.71 -6.33
CA ALA A 163 11.88 16.79 -5.38
C ALA A 163 10.84 16.75 -4.23
N GLU A 164 9.58 16.46 -4.57
CA GLU A 164 8.51 16.33 -3.59
C GLU A 164 8.73 15.13 -2.65
N ILE A 165 9.11 13.95 -3.19
CA ILE A 165 9.38 12.75 -2.38
C ILE A 165 10.57 12.98 -1.46
N ALA A 166 11.66 13.59 -1.96
CA ALA A 166 12.84 13.88 -1.17
C ALA A 166 12.57 14.85 0.00
N ALA A 167 11.59 15.74 -0.15
CA ALA A 167 11.17 16.66 0.88
C ALA A 167 10.13 16.08 1.86
N SER A 168 9.52 14.95 1.53
CA SER A 168 8.43 14.35 2.31
C SER A 168 8.96 13.56 3.50
N PRO A 169 8.51 13.82 4.74
CA PRO A 169 8.86 13.01 5.91
C PRO A 169 8.05 11.70 6.00
N LEU A 170 7.03 11.54 5.16
CA LEU A 170 6.12 10.41 5.21
C LEU A 170 6.53 9.32 4.20
N THR A 171 6.47 8.08 4.64
CA THR A 171 6.61 6.93 3.73
C THR A 171 5.47 6.88 2.73
N GLU A 172 5.66 6.17 1.62
CA GLU A 172 4.66 6.02 0.55
C GLU A 172 3.30 5.55 1.10
N ARG A 173 3.27 4.47 1.86
CA ARG A 173 2.04 3.91 2.42
C ARG A 173 1.50 4.72 3.59
N GLY A 174 2.34 5.28 4.41
CA GLY A 174 1.92 6.19 5.50
C GLY A 174 1.16 7.41 4.99
N ALA A 175 1.44 7.85 3.75
CA ALA A 175 0.72 8.96 3.12
C ALA A 175 -0.57 8.52 2.42
N THR A 176 -0.68 7.26 1.97
CA THR A 176 -1.69 6.83 0.99
C THR A 176 -2.67 5.78 1.50
N ARG A 177 -2.46 5.20 2.68
CA ARG A 177 -3.37 4.18 3.23
C ARG A 177 -3.92 4.54 4.60
N ALA A 178 -5.26 4.58 4.70
CA ALA A 178 -5.98 4.81 5.94
C ALA A 178 -5.73 3.71 6.98
N ASP A 179 -5.72 2.47 6.50
CA ASP A 179 -5.65 1.29 7.36
C ASP A 179 -4.33 1.19 8.14
N ASP A 180 -3.23 1.68 7.54
CA ASP A 180 -1.91 1.62 8.14
C ASP A 180 -1.67 2.73 9.18
N ARG A 181 -2.59 3.74 9.24
CA ARG A 181 -2.55 4.83 10.24
C ARG A 181 -3.22 4.46 11.56
N ILE A 182 -4.16 3.52 11.55
CA ILE A 182 -5.03 3.21 12.70
C ILE A 182 -4.45 2.07 13.55
N SER A 183 -3.65 1.17 12.98
CA SER A 183 -3.10 0.02 13.71
C SER A 183 -1.74 -0.40 13.19
N GLU A 184 -0.76 -0.51 14.08
CA GLU A 184 0.54 -1.14 13.78
C GLU A 184 0.40 -2.64 13.41
N SER A 185 -0.76 -3.24 13.69
CA SER A 185 -1.07 -4.66 13.47
C SER A 185 -2.08 -4.91 12.33
N ALA A 186 -2.52 -3.88 11.59
CA ALA A 186 -3.58 -3.99 10.58
C ALA A 186 -3.37 -5.12 9.56
N MET A 187 -2.11 -5.47 9.24
CA MET A 187 -1.79 -6.61 8.38
C MET A 187 -1.87 -7.97 9.08
N GLU A 188 -1.70 -8.01 10.40
CA GLU A 188 -1.81 -9.26 11.18
C GLU A 188 -3.26 -9.57 11.49
N ASP A 189 -4.08 -8.57 11.66
CA ASP A 189 -5.51 -8.73 11.91
C ASP A 189 -6.26 -9.26 10.68
N ARG A 190 -5.86 -8.85 9.45
CA ARG A 190 -6.39 -9.40 8.19
C ARG A 190 -6.04 -10.87 7.92
N LYS A 191 -5.09 -11.44 8.64
CA LYS A 191 -4.73 -12.87 8.52
C LYS A 191 -5.55 -13.76 9.44
N LYS A 192 -6.36 -13.17 10.31
CA LYS A 192 -7.23 -13.89 11.27
C LYS A 192 -8.68 -14.04 10.75
N GLU A 193 -9.02 -13.34 9.66
CA GLU A 193 -10.24 -13.50 8.88
C GLU A 193 -10.01 -14.47 7.71
#